data_f9ac6cb684f98891d0155961cafbc90b
#
_entry.id   f9ac6cb684f98891d0155961cafbc90b
#
_cell.length_a   1.000
_cell.length_b   1.000
_cell.length_c   1.000
_cell.angle_alpha   90.00
_cell.angle_beta   90.00
_cell.angle_gamma   90.00
#
_symmetry.space_group_name_H-M   'P 1'
#
loop_
_entity.id
_entity.type
_entity.pdbx_description
1 polymer ?
#
loop_
_entity_poly.entity_id
_entity_poly.type
_entity_poly.pdbx_seq_one_letter_code
_entity_poly.pdbx_strand_id
1 'polypeptide(L)'
;MTKPKSLLDGIGDQNVTEKYYDDWATNYDITLKKWKYKAPLKAVSVLINIRKKFDYCLDLACGTGMFGEEIKKQFKNITLDGCDISADSLKFAKQKKIYRKLFKNSFEKKINLTHQYDLVSIIGSMTYCKKPKVLFSLVNKYLKKKGIFIFTHRIDLWQKQNFDKLIEEFNKFFTVEYRSRPLNYLPKNRDFSDQVKIRIIVLKKI
;
A
#
# COMPACT_ATOMS: atom_id res chain seq x y z
N MET A 1 -20.02 -3.14 22.80
CA MET A 1 -19.51 -2.73 21.47
C MET A 1 -18.34 -1.79 21.69
N THR A 2 -17.13 -2.22 21.36
CA THR A 2 -15.94 -1.35 21.41
C THR A 2 -16.10 -0.21 20.42
N LYS A 3 -15.84 1.04 20.85
CA LYS A 3 -15.83 2.21 19.95
C LYS A 3 -14.93 1.91 18.73
N PRO A 4 -15.39 2.23 17.51
CA PRO A 4 -14.48 2.12 16.35
C PRO A 4 -13.27 3.01 16.63
N LYS A 5 -12.07 2.43 16.55
CA LYS A 5 -10.80 3.15 16.75
C LYS A 5 -10.69 4.26 15.70
N SER A 6 -10.22 5.44 16.11
CA SER A 6 -9.86 6.50 15.17
C SER A 6 -8.61 6.10 14.40
N LEU A 7 -8.56 6.36 13.10
CA LEU A 7 -7.33 6.16 12.30
C LEU A 7 -6.20 7.10 12.74
N LEU A 8 -6.52 8.17 13.46
CA LEU A 8 -5.53 9.08 14.03
C LEU A 8 -4.75 8.42 15.17
N ASP A 9 -5.36 7.47 15.90
CA ASP A 9 -4.73 6.74 17.00
C ASP A 9 -3.57 5.84 16.53
N GLY A 10 -3.56 5.45 15.25
CA GLY A 10 -2.50 4.66 14.63
C GLY A 10 -1.31 5.50 14.15
N ILE A 11 -1.39 6.84 14.22
CA ILE A 11 -0.33 7.73 13.79
C ILE A 11 0.63 7.97 14.95
N GLY A 12 1.79 7.32 14.92
CA GLY A 12 2.80 7.43 15.98
C GLY A 12 4.15 6.91 15.51
N ASP A 13 4.94 6.42 16.45
CA ASP A 13 6.12 5.63 16.11
C ASP A 13 5.72 4.24 15.58
N GLN A 14 6.71 3.43 15.18
CA GLN A 14 6.43 2.13 14.61
C GLN A 14 5.71 1.20 15.60
N ASN A 15 6.03 1.25 16.90
CA ASN A 15 5.43 0.38 17.90
C ASN A 15 3.96 0.75 18.15
N VAL A 16 3.64 2.04 18.20
CA VAL A 16 2.27 2.54 18.31
C VAL A 16 1.46 2.08 17.10
N THR A 17 1.99 2.24 15.91
CA THR A 17 1.33 1.82 14.67
C THR A 17 1.13 0.30 14.64
N GLU A 18 2.15 -0.49 14.98
CA GLU A 18 2.08 -1.95 15.04
C GLU A 18 0.97 -2.42 16.00
N LYS A 19 1.01 -1.94 17.26
CA LYS A 19 0.01 -2.28 18.26
C LYS A 19 -1.41 -1.90 17.84
N TYR A 20 -1.58 -0.70 17.26
CA TYR A 20 -2.87 -0.25 16.77
C TYR A 20 -3.47 -1.21 15.73
N TYR A 21 -2.66 -1.65 14.75
CA TYR A 21 -3.13 -2.58 13.71
C TYR A 21 -3.27 -4.02 14.20
N ASP A 22 -2.45 -4.48 15.16
CA ASP A 22 -2.66 -5.78 15.82
C ASP A 22 -4.00 -5.81 16.52
N ASP A 23 -4.31 -4.81 17.34
CA ASP A 23 -5.59 -4.71 18.06
C ASP A 23 -6.81 -4.61 17.12
N TRP A 24 -6.61 -4.05 15.92
CA TRP A 24 -7.71 -3.82 14.97
C TRP A 24 -7.88 -4.95 13.94
N ALA A 25 -6.90 -5.81 13.77
CA ALA A 25 -6.83 -6.81 12.70
C ALA A 25 -8.13 -7.64 12.54
N THR A 26 -8.72 -8.10 13.65
CA THR A 26 -9.94 -8.93 13.64
C THR A 26 -11.15 -8.25 12.97
N ASN A 27 -11.27 -6.92 13.11
CA ASN A 27 -12.42 -6.17 12.60
C ASN A 27 -12.06 -5.30 11.39
N TYR A 28 -10.81 -5.33 10.93
CA TYR A 28 -10.27 -4.42 9.93
C TYR A 28 -11.07 -4.46 8.62
N ASP A 29 -11.17 -5.62 7.99
CA ASP A 29 -11.84 -5.78 6.69
C ASP A 29 -13.33 -5.38 6.76
N ILE A 30 -14.03 -5.79 7.83
CA ILE A 30 -15.44 -5.47 8.04
C ILE A 30 -15.61 -3.96 8.20
N THR A 31 -14.74 -3.33 8.98
CA THR A 31 -14.77 -1.88 9.23
C THR A 31 -14.51 -1.09 7.95
N LEU A 32 -13.48 -1.45 7.18
CA LEU A 32 -13.17 -0.78 5.92
C LEU A 32 -14.27 -0.95 4.86
N LYS A 33 -14.94 -2.11 4.82
CA LYS A 33 -16.12 -2.31 3.98
C LYS A 33 -17.27 -1.37 4.38
N LYS A 34 -17.55 -1.24 5.68
CA LYS A 34 -18.55 -0.28 6.21
C LYS A 34 -18.19 1.16 5.85
N TRP A 35 -16.93 1.53 5.88
CA TRP A 35 -16.45 2.87 5.50
C TRP A 35 -16.35 3.08 3.99
N LYS A 36 -16.75 2.09 3.19
CA LYS A 36 -16.70 2.13 1.71
C LYS A 36 -15.31 2.38 1.14
N TYR A 37 -14.29 1.79 1.78
CA TYR A 37 -12.91 1.85 1.30
C TYR A 37 -12.77 1.13 -0.04
N LYS A 38 -12.35 1.85 -1.07
CA LYS A 38 -12.23 1.33 -2.43
C LYS A 38 -10.83 1.49 -3.04
N ALA A 39 -9.83 1.93 -2.26
CA ALA A 39 -8.49 2.16 -2.81
C ALA A 39 -7.85 0.91 -3.44
N PRO A 40 -7.94 -0.32 -2.85
CA PRO A 40 -7.44 -1.53 -3.49
C PRO A 40 -8.07 -1.78 -4.87
N LEU A 41 -9.40 -1.75 -4.96
CA LEU A 41 -10.13 -1.92 -6.22
C LEU A 41 -9.72 -0.89 -7.27
N LYS A 42 -9.62 0.39 -6.88
CA LYS A 42 -9.24 1.47 -7.77
C LYS A 42 -7.79 1.36 -8.24
N ALA A 43 -6.88 0.94 -7.35
CA ALA A 43 -5.47 0.69 -7.70
C ALA A 43 -5.36 -0.42 -8.76
N VAL A 44 -6.09 -1.53 -8.57
CA VAL A 44 -6.10 -2.63 -9.54
C VAL A 44 -6.71 -2.19 -10.87
N SER A 45 -7.78 -1.39 -10.88
CA SER A 45 -8.35 -0.82 -12.11
C SER A 45 -7.34 0.01 -12.91
N VAL A 46 -6.46 0.74 -12.22
CA VAL A 46 -5.36 1.48 -12.88
C VAL A 46 -4.34 0.51 -13.47
N LEU A 47 -3.93 -0.53 -12.72
CA LEU A 47 -2.94 -1.50 -13.19
C LEU A 47 -3.37 -2.27 -14.44
N ILE A 48 -4.65 -2.61 -14.58
CA ILE A 48 -5.22 -3.28 -15.76
C ILE A 48 -4.98 -2.45 -17.03
N ASN A 49 -5.11 -1.11 -16.93
CA ASN A 49 -4.89 -0.21 -18.07
C ASN A 49 -3.39 0.00 -18.39
N ILE A 50 -2.50 -0.23 -17.42
CA ILE A 50 -1.06 -0.05 -17.61
C ILE A 50 -0.40 -1.27 -18.20
N ARG A 51 -0.77 -2.47 -17.73
CA ARG A 51 -0.15 -3.72 -18.16
C ARG A 51 -1.10 -4.91 -18.04
N LYS A 52 -1.09 -5.76 -19.05
CA LYS A 52 -1.96 -6.95 -19.10
C LYS A 52 -1.49 -8.10 -18.20
N LYS A 53 -0.22 -8.13 -17.80
CA LYS A 53 0.37 -9.23 -17.03
C LYS A 53 1.41 -8.73 -16.05
N PHE A 54 1.39 -9.25 -14.83
CA PHE A 54 2.46 -9.19 -13.83
C PHE A 54 2.73 -10.62 -13.35
N ASP A 55 4.02 -10.99 -13.23
CA ASP A 55 4.40 -12.32 -12.75
C ASP A 55 4.61 -12.31 -11.24
N TYR A 56 5.29 -11.27 -10.70
CA TYR A 56 5.62 -11.15 -9.28
C TYR A 56 5.24 -9.76 -8.74
N CYS A 57 4.53 -9.76 -7.61
CA CYS A 57 4.20 -8.54 -6.87
C CYS A 57 4.70 -8.63 -5.43
N LEU A 58 5.32 -7.55 -4.94
CA LEU A 58 5.61 -7.32 -3.53
C LEU A 58 4.62 -6.28 -2.99
N ASP A 59 3.74 -6.72 -2.11
CA ASP A 59 2.71 -5.90 -1.46
C ASP A 59 3.24 -5.41 -0.11
N LEU A 60 3.76 -4.20 -0.07
CA LEU A 60 4.31 -3.56 1.11
C LEU A 60 3.18 -2.93 1.95
N ALA A 61 3.22 -3.13 3.26
CA ALA A 61 2.12 -2.84 4.18
C ALA A 61 0.81 -3.53 3.72
N CYS A 62 0.90 -4.83 3.48
CA CYS A 62 -0.20 -5.62 2.91
C CYS A 62 -1.40 -5.77 3.86
N GLY A 63 -1.22 -5.48 5.17
CA GLY A 63 -2.23 -5.63 6.19
C GLY A 63 -2.84 -7.03 6.20
N THR A 64 -4.17 -7.06 6.22
CA THR A 64 -4.97 -8.31 6.12
C THR A 64 -5.06 -8.87 4.69
N GLY A 65 -4.44 -8.22 3.70
CA GLY A 65 -4.38 -8.70 2.31
C GLY A 65 -5.50 -8.21 1.39
N MET A 66 -6.16 -7.10 1.69
CA MET A 66 -7.26 -6.58 0.84
C MET A 66 -6.82 -6.25 -0.60
N PHE A 67 -5.64 -5.65 -0.79
CA PHE A 67 -5.11 -5.39 -2.13
C PHE A 67 -4.73 -6.70 -2.82
N GLY A 68 -4.12 -7.63 -2.09
CA GLY A 68 -3.78 -8.96 -2.60
C GLY A 68 -5.00 -9.72 -3.13
N GLU A 69 -6.16 -9.64 -2.46
CA GLU A 69 -7.40 -10.24 -2.96
C GLU A 69 -7.87 -9.59 -4.26
N GLU A 70 -7.87 -8.26 -4.33
CA GLU A 70 -8.35 -7.57 -5.53
C GLU A 70 -7.43 -7.81 -6.73
N ILE A 71 -6.10 -7.80 -6.55
CA ILE A 71 -5.18 -8.02 -7.66
C ILE A 71 -5.23 -9.46 -8.17
N LYS A 72 -5.40 -10.45 -7.28
CA LYS A 72 -5.55 -11.86 -7.66
C LYS A 72 -6.79 -12.15 -8.50
N LYS A 73 -7.89 -11.41 -8.29
CA LYS A 73 -9.10 -11.54 -9.11
C LYS A 73 -8.84 -11.21 -10.58
N GLN A 74 -7.96 -10.23 -10.85
CA GLN A 74 -7.69 -9.74 -12.20
C GLN A 74 -6.46 -10.41 -12.83
N PHE A 75 -5.41 -10.60 -12.04
CA PHE A 75 -4.16 -11.21 -12.46
C PHE A 75 -4.01 -12.60 -11.80
N LYS A 76 -4.79 -13.58 -12.24
CA LYS A 76 -4.93 -14.90 -11.58
C LYS A 76 -3.58 -15.59 -11.34
N ASN A 77 -2.64 -15.46 -12.28
CA ASN A 77 -1.33 -16.14 -12.24
C ASN A 77 -0.23 -15.34 -11.53
N ILE A 78 -0.53 -14.13 -11.01
CA ILE A 78 0.46 -13.33 -10.30
C ILE A 78 0.89 -14.04 -9.01
N THR A 79 2.19 -14.07 -8.75
CA THR A 79 2.76 -14.54 -7.47
C THR A 79 2.89 -13.35 -6.53
N LEU A 80 2.28 -13.43 -5.34
CA LEU A 80 2.29 -12.37 -4.36
C LEU A 80 3.22 -12.72 -3.19
N ASP A 81 4.08 -11.78 -2.81
CA ASP A 81 4.71 -11.74 -1.51
C ASP A 81 4.19 -10.50 -0.77
N GLY A 82 3.99 -10.61 0.54
CA GLY A 82 3.48 -9.52 1.37
C GLY A 82 4.44 -9.15 2.50
N CYS A 83 4.41 -7.90 2.91
CA CYS A 83 5.16 -7.39 4.05
C CYS A 83 4.27 -6.49 4.90
N ASP A 84 4.23 -6.72 6.20
CA ASP A 84 3.54 -5.84 7.15
C ASP A 84 4.24 -5.84 8.51
N ILE A 85 4.06 -4.77 9.31
CA ILE A 85 4.57 -4.69 10.67
C ILE A 85 3.68 -5.43 11.66
N SER A 86 2.36 -5.51 11.40
CA SER A 86 1.36 -6.14 12.26
C SER A 86 1.38 -7.66 12.08
N ALA A 87 1.75 -8.36 13.14
CA ALA A 87 1.74 -9.82 13.15
C ALA A 87 0.32 -10.38 13.03
N ASP A 88 -0.65 -9.73 13.65
CA ASP A 88 -2.05 -10.17 13.63
C ASP A 88 -2.68 -9.91 12.26
N SER A 89 -2.40 -8.78 11.61
CA SER A 89 -2.81 -8.57 10.22
C SER A 89 -2.25 -9.64 9.28
N LEU A 90 -0.98 -10.02 9.45
CA LEU A 90 -0.35 -11.09 8.65
C LEU A 90 -1.00 -12.47 8.88
N LYS A 91 -1.54 -12.77 10.07
CA LYS A 91 -2.32 -13.99 10.31
C LYS A 91 -3.56 -14.04 9.41
N PHE A 92 -4.30 -12.92 9.31
CA PHE A 92 -5.46 -12.82 8.40
C PHE A 92 -5.05 -12.89 6.93
N ALA A 93 -3.97 -12.21 6.54
CA ALA A 93 -3.43 -12.32 5.17
C ALA A 93 -3.07 -13.77 4.80
N LYS A 94 -2.46 -14.52 5.74
CA LYS A 94 -2.10 -15.94 5.57
C LYS A 94 -3.33 -16.82 5.37
N GLN A 95 -4.43 -16.56 6.09
CA GLN A 95 -5.68 -17.32 5.97
C GLN A 95 -6.30 -17.20 4.57
N LYS A 96 -6.07 -16.09 3.85
CA LYS A 96 -6.55 -15.88 2.49
C LYS A 96 -5.86 -16.77 1.44
N LYS A 97 -4.73 -17.41 1.78
CA LYS A 97 -3.98 -18.35 0.93
C LYS A 97 -3.60 -17.79 -0.46
N ILE A 98 -3.38 -16.48 -0.55
CA ILE A 98 -3.05 -15.78 -1.80
C ILE A 98 -1.58 -15.34 -1.87
N TYR A 99 -0.91 -15.24 -0.73
CA TYR A 99 0.51 -14.88 -0.65
C TYR A 99 1.39 -16.12 -0.61
N ARG A 100 2.47 -16.11 -1.41
CA ARG A 100 3.52 -17.13 -1.39
C ARG A 100 4.38 -17.01 -0.12
N LYS A 101 4.80 -15.78 0.21
CA LYS A 101 5.57 -15.43 1.40
C LYS A 101 4.99 -14.20 2.08
N LEU A 102 5.07 -14.19 3.40
CA LEU A 102 4.70 -13.05 4.24
C LEU A 102 5.86 -12.71 5.16
N PHE A 103 6.28 -11.45 5.16
CA PHE A 103 7.37 -10.92 5.95
C PHE A 103 6.85 -10.00 7.05
N LYS A 104 7.13 -10.31 8.32
CA LYS A 104 6.92 -9.34 9.41
C LYS A 104 8.08 -8.35 9.40
N ASN A 105 7.88 -7.19 8.76
CA ASN A 105 8.89 -6.14 8.67
C ASN A 105 8.23 -4.78 8.37
N SER A 106 8.94 -3.71 8.67
CA SER A 106 8.55 -2.37 8.20
C SER A 106 8.90 -2.22 6.71
N PHE A 107 8.02 -1.59 5.94
CA PHE A 107 8.29 -1.27 4.54
C PHE A 107 9.43 -0.25 4.36
N GLU A 108 9.87 0.42 5.43
CA GLU A 108 11.04 1.30 5.45
C GLU A 108 12.35 0.58 5.80
N LYS A 109 12.29 -0.71 6.10
CA LYS A 109 13.45 -1.56 6.37
C LYS A 109 13.70 -2.51 5.21
N LYS A 110 14.98 -2.82 4.96
CA LYS A 110 15.36 -3.77 3.90
C LYS A 110 14.75 -5.15 4.17
N ILE A 111 14.17 -5.73 3.14
CA ILE A 111 13.72 -7.13 3.10
C ILE A 111 14.76 -7.91 2.29
N ASN A 112 15.20 -9.06 2.82
CA ASN A 112 16.11 -9.95 2.08
C ASN A 112 15.30 -10.78 1.09
N LEU A 113 15.28 -10.33 -0.15
CA LEU A 113 14.52 -10.91 -1.26
C LEU A 113 15.44 -11.73 -2.16
N THR A 114 14.94 -12.84 -2.69
CA THR A 114 15.67 -13.75 -3.58
C THR A 114 15.55 -13.39 -5.06
N HIS A 115 14.65 -12.48 -5.41
CA HIS A 115 14.41 -12.02 -6.80
C HIS A 115 13.82 -10.60 -6.80
N GLN A 116 13.75 -10.01 -7.97
CA GLN A 116 13.09 -8.73 -8.20
C GLN A 116 11.65 -8.92 -8.68
N TYR A 117 10.83 -7.88 -8.55
CA TYR A 117 9.40 -7.88 -8.81
C TYR A 117 9.05 -7.04 -10.02
N ASP A 118 7.97 -7.42 -10.70
CA ASP A 118 7.37 -6.64 -11.78
C ASP A 118 6.52 -5.49 -11.21
N LEU A 119 6.00 -5.69 -9.99
CA LEU A 119 5.13 -4.77 -9.29
C LEU A 119 5.52 -4.68 -7.82
N VAL A 120 5.61 -3.46 -7.30
CA VAL A 120 5.64 -3.16 -5.87
C VAL A 120 4.44 -2.27 -5.56
N SER A 121 3.69 -2.57 -4.49
CA SER A 121 2.50 -1.81 -4.08
C SER A 121 2.60 -1.31 -2.65
N ILE A 122 2.01 -0.14 -2.36
CA ILE A 122 1.68 0.36 -1.03
C ILE A 122 0.31 1.02 -1.10
N ILE A 123 -0.73 0.34 -0.65
CA ILE A 123 -2.11 0.81 -0.77
C ILE A 123 -2.69 1.13 0.60
N GLY A 124 -2.92 2.44 0.86
CA GLY A 124 -3.52 2.94 2.10
C GLY A 124 -2.54 3.28 3.22
N SER A 125 -1.23 3.04 3.05
CA SER A 125 -0.27 3.10 4.17
C SER A 125 0.83 4.15 4.04
N MET A 126 0.92 4.91 2.93
CA MET A 126 1.94 5.96 2.75
C MET A 126 1.89 7.05 3.83
N THR A 127 0.75 7.25 4.49
CA THR A 127 0.60 8.16 5.64
C THR A 127 1.58 7.86 6.76
N TYR A 128 1.97 6.60 6.93
CA TYR A 128 2.87 6.12 7.99
C TYR A 128 4.35 6.15 7.58
N CYS A 129 4.66 6.53 6.35
CA CYS A 129 6.03 6.61 5.86
C CYS A 129 6.75 7.81 6.47
N LYS A 130 7.78 7.55 7.27
CA LYS A 130 8.63 8.58 7.91
C LYS A 130 9.92 8.84 7.12
N LYS A 131 10.37 7.87 6.34
CA LYS A 131 11.62 7.90 5.57
C LYS A 131 11.37 7.63 4.08
N PRO A 132 10.61 8.54 3.39
CA PRO A 132 10.19 8.27 2.01
C PRO A 132 11.36 8.09 1.04
N LYS A 133 12.49 8.78 1.23
CA LYS A 133 13.70 8.59 0.42
C LYS A 133 14.30 7.18 0.59
N VAL A 134 14.27 6.64 1.81
CA VAL A 134 14.71 5.26 2.07
C VAL A 134 13.78 4.28 1.38
N LEU A 135 12.47 4.46 1.52
CA LEU A 135 11.46 3.63 0.87
C LEU A 135 11.64 3.61 -0.65
N PHE A 136 11.76 4.78 -1.30
CA PHE A 136 11.93 4.86 -2.76
C PHE A 136 13.22 4.18 -3.22
N SER A 137 14.32 4.30 -2.45
CA SER A 137 15.58 3.61 -2.73
C SER A 137 15.44 2.08 -2.60
N LEU A 138 14.67 1.60 -1.61
CA LEU A 138 14.38 0.17 -1.44
C LEU A 138 13.50 -0.34 -2.57
N VAL A 139 12.44 0.38 -2.91
CA VAL A 139 11.54 0.02 -4.03
C VAL A 139 12.31 -0.07 -5.34
N ASN A 140 13.22 0.88 -5.60
CA ASN A 140 14.07 0.81 -6.78
C ASN A 140 14.92 -0.47 -6.84
N LYS A 141 15.44 -0.94 -5.69
CA LYS A 141 16.19 -2.21 -5.61
C LYS A 141 15.29 -3.43 -5.80
N TYR A 142 14.05 -3.38 -5.33
CA TYR A 142 13.11 -4.50 -5.41
C TYR A 142 12.52 -4.68 -6.81
N LEU A 143 12.42 -3.62 -7.61
CA LEU A 143 11.84 -3.68 -8.93
C LEU A 143 12.83 -4.13 -10.00
N LYS A 144 12.35 -4.95 -10.93
CA LYS A 144 12.98 -5.18 -12.23
C LYS A 144 13.03 -3.89 -13.05
N LYS A 145 13.90 -3.83 -14.07
CA LYS A 145 13.83 -2.80 -15.09
C LYS A 145 12.43 -2.77 -15.71
N LYS A 146 11.88 -1.59 -15.95
CA LYS A 146 10.47 -1.37 -16.39
C LYS A 146 9.41 -1.90 -15.41
N GLY A 147 9.78 -2.26 -14.19
CA GLY A 147 8.85 -2.62 -13.12
C GLY A 147 8.05 -1.42 -12.64
N ILE A 148 6.91 -1.68 -12.03
CA ILE A 148 5.91 -0.69 -11.62
C ILE A 148 5.90 -0.55 -10.10
N PHE A 149 5.94 0.69 -9.61
CA PHE A 149 5.62 1.03 -8.23
C PHE A 149 4.27 1.75 -8.20
N ILE A 150 3.27 1.15 -7.55
CA ILE A 150 1.97 1.78 -7.33
C ILE A 150 1.76 2.07 -5.86
N PHE A 151 1.32 3.29 -5.55
CA PHE A 151 0.96 3.63 -4.18
C PHE A 151 -0.21 4.61 -4.13
N THR A 152 -0.88 4.65 -2.98
CA THR A 152 -1.88 5.66 -2.67
C THR A 152 -1.38 6.57 -1.58
N HIS A 153 -1.65 7.87 -1.72
CA HIS A 153 -1.30 8.85 -0.69
C HIS A 153 -2.39 9.88 -0.48
N ARG A 154 -2.56 10.33 0.75
CA ARG A 154 -3.51 11.38 1.13
C ARG A 154 -3.04 12.72 0.56
N ILE A 155 -3.99 13.47 -0.01
CA ILE A 155 -3.69 14.75 -0.65
C ILE A 155 -3.29 15.83 0.36
N ASP A 156 -3.93 15.83 1.52
CA ASP A 156 -3.64 16.76 2.60
C ASP A 156 -2.23 16.60 3.19
N LEU A 157 -1.63 15.43 3.05
CA LEU A 157 -0.25 15.14 3.47
C LEU A 157 0.76 15.30 2.33
N TRP A 158 0.31 15.27 1.09
CA TRP A 158 1.16 15.33 -0.10
C TRP A 158 2.09 16.56 -0.11
N GLN A 159 1.49 17.75 0.07
CA GLN A 159 2.25 19.00 0.12
C GLN A 159 3.11 19.10 1.38
N LYS A 160 2.56 18.74 2.55
CA LYS A 160 3.29 18.77 3.83
C LYS A 160 4.55 17.91 3.81
N GLN A 161 4.52 16.81 3.09
CA GLN A 161 5.63 15.86 2.97
C GLN A 161 6.46 16.05 1.69
N ASN A 162 6.19 17.11 0.90
CA ASN A 162 6.92 17.48 -0.33
C ASN A 162 7.05 16.30 -1.33
N PHE A 163 5.97 15.55 -1.56
CA PHE A 163 6.01 14.36 -2.42
C PHE A 163 6.31 14.68 -3.89
N ASP A 164 5.96 15.86 -4.41
CA ASP A 164 6.35 16.27 -5.76
C ASP A 164 7.87 16.39 -5.87
N LYS A 165 8.52 17.05 -4.91
CA LYS A 165 9.99 17.15 -4.85
C LYS A 165 10.65 15.79 -4.68
N LEU A 166 10.07 14.90 -3.86
CA LEU A 166 10.57 13.54 -3.71
C LEU A 166 10.58 12.78 -5.04
N ILE A 167 9.48 12.85 -5.79
CA ILE A 167 9.38 12.20 -7.10
C ILE A 167 10.40 12.79 -8.08
N GLU A 168 10.59 14.10 -8.06
CA GLU A 168 11.59 14.79 -8.88
C GLU A 168 13.02 14.34 -8.52
N GLU A 169 13.37 14.24 -7.23
CA GLU A 169 14.69 13.74 -6.80
C GLU A 169 14.97 12.30 -7.28
N PHE A 170 13.92 11.52 -7.52
CA PHE A 170 14.03 10.14 -8.01
C PHE A 170 13.78 9.99 -9.53
N ASN A 171 13.73 11.08 -10.30
CA ASN A 171 13.44 11.06 -11.73
C ASN A 171 14.47 10.28 -12.57
N LYS A 172 15.71 10.15 -12.09
CA LYS A 172 16.75 9.30 -12.71
C LYS A 172 16.50 7.79 -12.54
N PHE A 173 15.58 7.39 -11.65
CA PHE A 173 15.22 5.99 -11.41
C PHE A 173 13.82 5.65 -11.87
N PHE A 174 12.91 6.66 -11.87
CA PHE A 174 11.50 6.46 -12.13
C PHE A 174 10.93 7.53 -13.06
N THR A 175 10.03 7.11 -13.95
CA THR A 175 9.12 8.01 -14.67
C THR A 175 7.73 7.92 -14.07
N VAL A 176 6.98 9.04 -14.05
CA VAL A 176 5.57 9.04 -13.63
C VAL A 176 4.73 8.51 -14.79
N GLU A 177 4.20 7.30 -14.64
CA GLU A 177 3.35 6.66 -15.66
C GLU A 177 1.88 7.07 -15.51
N TYR A 178 1.43 7.32 -14.25
CA TYR A 178 0.04 7.70 -13.97
C TYR A 178 -0.07 8.48 -12.66
N ARG A 179 -0.96 9.48 -12.66
CA ARG A 179 -1.40 10.22 -11.47
C ARG A 179 -2.91 10.42 -11.55
N SER A 180 -3.65 9.85 -10.61
CA SER A 180 -5.10 9.97 -10.59
C SER A 180 -5.57 11.39 -10.26
N ARG A 181 -6.82 11.72 -10.64
CA ARG A 181 -7.58 12.77 -9.97
C ARG A 181 -7.81 12.40 -8.50
N PRO A 182 -8.16 13.36 -7.62
CA PRO A 182 -8.54 13.06 -6.24
C PRO A 182 -9.69 12.06 -6.15
N LEU A 183 -9.53 11.05 -5.27
CA LEU A 183 -10.52 10.01 -5.00
C LEU A 183 -10.91 10.08 -3.52
N ASN A 184 -12.17 9.84 -3.20
CA ASN A 184 -12.61 9.72 -1.81
C ASN A 184 -11.90 8.56 -1.12
N TYR A 185 -11.36 8.81 0.09
CA TYR A 185 -10.59 7.82 0.82
C TYR A 185 -11.50 6.86 1.58
N LEU A 186 -12.23 7.39 2.58
CA LEU A 186 -13.09 6.64 3.49
C LEU A 186 -14.43 7.38 3.66
N PRO A 187 -15.33 7.35 2.66
CA PRO A 187 -16.50 8.23 2.60
C PRO A 187 -17.47 8.09 3.79
N LYS A 188 -17.46 6.97 4.50
CA LYS A 188 -18.32 6.69 5.66
C LYS A 188 -17.58 6.64 6.98
N ASN A 189 -16.29 7.02 7.00
CA ASN A 189 -15.53 7.17 8.23
C ASN A 189 -15.84 8.54 8.87
N ARG A 190 -16.02 8.56 10.20
CA ARG A 190 -16.38 9.80 10.94
C ARG A 190 -15.23 10.81 11.01
N ASP A 191 -13.98 10.33 11.06
CA ASP A 191 -12.78 11.18 11.19
C ASP A 191 -12.43 11.87 9.87
N PHE A 192 -12.73 11.25 8.73
CA PHE A 192 -12.28 11.70 7.44
C PHE A 192 -13.42 12.07 6.50
N SER A 193 -14.59 11.43 6.63
CA SER A 193 -15.75 11.65 5.75
C SER A 193 -15.36 11.70 4.25
N ASP A 194 -15.95 12.60 3.49
CA ASP A 194 -15.62 12.90 2.08
C ASP A 194 -14.55 13.98 1.91
N GLN A 195 -14.10 14.60 3.00
CA GLN A 195 -13.10 15.68 2.96
C GLN A 195 -11.69 15.14 2.68
N VAL A 196 -11.35 13.96 3.23
CA VAL A 196 -10.03 13.36 2.99
C VAL A 196 -10.04 12.59 1.68
N LYS A 197 -9.18 13.03 0.75
CA LYS A 197 -9.00 12.41 -0.55
C LYS A 197 -7.61 11.81 -0.68
N ILE A 198 -7.50 10.79 -1.53
CA ILE A 198 -6.24 10.17 -1.92
C ILE A 198 -5.99 10.35 -3.40
N ARG A 199 -4.72 10.19 -3.79
CA ARG A 199 -4.31 9.94 -5.18
C ARG A 199 -3.68 8.57 -5.31
N ILE A 200 -3.85 7.97 -6.47
CA ILE A 200 -3.09 6.80 -6.92
C ILE A 200 -1.97 7.32 -7.81
N ILE A 201 -0.76 6.92 -7.49
CA ILE A 201 0.44 7.23 -8.26
C ILE A 201 1.03 5.95 -8.78
N VAL A 202 1.45 5.97 -10.04
CA VAL A 202 2.20 4.88 -10.64
C VAL A 202 3.51 5.43 -11.17
N LEU A 203 4.59 4.86 -10.70
CA LEU A 203 5.94 5.12 -11.15
C LEU A 203 6.45 3.87 -11.87
N LYS A 204 7.14 4.09 -12.99
CA LYS A 204 7.81 3.02 -13.75
C LYS A 204 9.30 3.17 -13.63
N LYS A 205 9.98 2.10 -13.24
CA LYS A 205 11.44 2.06 -13.19
C LYS A 205 12.02 2.13 -14.59
N ILE A 206 13.03 2.98 -14.76
CA ILE A 206 13.77 3.19 -16.01
C ILE A 206 14.63 1.96 -16.34
#